data_1a8019b1854b19ad968a4575d2f93404
#
_entry.id   1a8019b1854b19ad968a4575d2f93404
#
_cell.length_a   1.000
_cell.length_b   1.000
_cell.length_c   1.000
_cell.angle_alpha   90.00
_cell.angle_beta   90.00
_cell.angle_gamma   90.00
#
_symmetry.space_group_name_H-M   'P 1'
#
loop_
_entity.id
_entity.type
_entity.pdbx_description
1 polymer ?
#
loop_
_entity_poly.entity_id
_entity_poly.type
_entity_poly.pdbx_seq_one_letter_code
_entity_poly.pdbx_strand_id
1 'polypeptide(L)'
;MKITENGVAWLYVDNAMQEQFRLSREQASSSVDFMNKIKGSLIWLAFIDNPDGSIRVRLRSRFVTVDELANRYHGGGHANASGSTVYSLDEMNALIADADALLKNYKANNEGWL
;
A
#
# COMPACT_ATOMS: atom_id res chain seq x y z
N MET A 1 1.12 5.22 -11.00
CA MET A 1 1.53 4.05 -10.18
C MET A 1 3.02 3.86 -10.25
N LYS A 2 3.62 3.49 -9.14
CA LYS A 2 5.05 3.25 -9.05
C LYS A 2 5.32 1.86 -8.48
N ILE A 3 6.50 1.32 -8.77
CA ILE A 3 6.92 0.01 -8.26
C ILE A 3 8.31 0.18 -7.66
N THR A 4 8.50 -0.33 -6.43
CA THR A 4 9.78 -0.24 -5.74
C THR A 4 10.76 -1.28 -6.28
N GLU A 5 12.02 -1.18 -5.86
CA GLU A 5 13.09 -2.08 -6.29
C GLU A 5 12.75 -3.56 -6.06
N ASN A 6 12.12 -3.89 -4.94
CA ASN A 6 11.79 -5.27 -4.61
C ASN A 6 10.38 -5.68 -5.02
N GLY A 7 9.62 -4.81 -5.69
CA GLY A 7 8.36 -5.17 -6.31
C GLY A 7 7.10 -4.74 -5.58
N VAL A 8 7.17 -3.76 -4.67
CA VAL A 8 5.98 -3.18 -4.05
C VAL A 8 5.35 -2.19 -5.05
N ALA A 9 4.13 -2.46 -5.47
CA ALA A 9 3.39 -1.55 -6.33
C ALA A 9 2.59 -0.58 -5.45
N TRP A 10 2.62 0.72 -5.77
CA TRP A 10 1.88 1.69 -5.00
C TRP A 10 1.38 2.85 -5.85
N LEU A 11 0.33 3.48 -5.37
CA LEU A 11 -0.19 4.70 -5.98
C LEU A 11 -0.65 5.66 -4.88
N TYR A 12 -0.71 6.93 -5.22
CA TYR A 12 -1.15 7.98 -4.32
C TYR A 12 -2.23 8.81 -5.03
N VAL A 13 -3.41 8.87 -4.43
CA VAL A 13 -4.55 9.63 -4.93
C VAL A 13 -4.75 10.81 -3.98
N ASP A 14 -4.23 11.98 -4.32
CA ASP A 14 -4.34 13.17 -3.50
C ASP A 14 -5.71 13.85 -3.65
N ASN A 15 -5.97 14.86 -2.82
CA ASN A 15 -7.26 15.57 -2.85
C ASN A 15 -7.56 16.21 -4.20
N ALA A 16 -6.54 16.74 -4.86
CA ALA A 16 -6.70 17.38 -6.17
C ALA A 16 -7.13 16.37 -7.22
N MET A 17 -6.55 15.17 -7.20
CA MET A 17 -6.92 14.08 -8.12
C MET A 17 -8.35 13.61 -7.87
N GLN A 18 -8.73 13.46 -6.59
CA GLN A 18 -10.10 13.05 -6.25
C GLN A 18 -11.12 14.06 -6.79
N GLU A 19 -10.83 15.34 -6.62
CA GLU A 19 -11.69 16.42 -7.12
C GLU A 19 -11.71 16.46 -8.64
N GLN A 20 -10.55 16.39 -9.28
CA GLN A 20 -10.41 16.46 -10.74
C GLN A 20 -11.18 15.36 -11.45
N PHE A 21 -11.13 14.15 -10.91
CA PHE A 21 -11.79 12.98 -11.49
C PHE A 21 -13.13 12.66 -10.84
N ARG A 22 -13.59 13.52 -9.94
CA ARG A 22 -14.87 13.37 -9.21
C ARG A 22 -14.97 12.01 -8.51
N LEU A 23 -13.86 11.57 -7.93
CA LEU A 23 -13.80 10.30 -7.21
C LEU A 23 -14.23 10.50 -5.75
N SER A 24 -15.05 9.59 -5.24
CA SER A 24 -15.26 9.48 -3.80
C SER A 24 -14.04 8.82 -3.16
N ARG A 25 -13.90 8.92 -1.83
CA ARG A 25 -12.81 8.23 -1.13
C ARG A 25 -12.92 6.72 -1.27
N GLU A 26 -14.15 6.19 -1.32
CA GLU A 26 -14.36 4.76 -1.54
C GLU A 26 -13.92 4.33 -2.92
N GLN A 27 -14.21 5.13 -3.95
CA GLN A 27 -13.77 4.83 -5.32
C GLN A 27 -12.25 4.86 -5.43
N ALA A 28 -11.60 5.86 -4.82
CA ALA A 28 -10.15 5.94 -4.81
C ALA A 28 -9.54 4.78 -4.03
N SER A 29 -10.13 4.43 -2.88
CA SER A 29 -9.67 3.33 -2.03
C SER A 29 -9.74 1.99 -2.73
N SER A 30 -10.79 1.75 -3.52
CA SER A 30 -10.97 0.47 -4.23
C SER A 30 -9.96 0.27 -5.36
N SER A 31 -9.22 1.32 -5.74
CA SER A 31 -8.18 1.21 -6.77
C SER A 31 -7.11 0.17 -6.43
N VAL A 32 -6.87 -0.09 -5.14
CA VAL A 32 -5.92 -1.12 -4.72
C VAL A 32 -6.29 -2.51 -5.23
N ASP A 33 -7.57 -2.78 -5.39
CA ASP A 33 -8.05 -4.10 -5.81
C ASP A 33 -7.72 -4.40 -7.28
N PHE A 34 -7.48 -3.38 -8.08
CA PHE A 34 -7.06 -3.55 -9.46
C PHE A 34 -5.56 -3.83 -9.61
N MET A 35 -4.79 -3.51 -8.58
CA MET A 35 -3.34 -3.65 -8.62
C MET A 35 -2.89 -5.12 -8.51
N ASN A 36 -3.80 -6.02 -8.11
CA ASN A 36 -3.51 -7.46 -8.02
C ASN A 36 -3.20 -8.09 -9.39
N LYS A 37 -3.49 -7.37 -10.47
CA LYS A 37 -3.19 -7.83 -11.83
C LYS A 37 -1.76 -7.52 -12.25
N ILE A 38 -0.99 -6.79 -11.43
CA ILE A 38 0.40 -6.46 -11.74
C ILE A 38 1.25 -7.70 -11.55
N LYS A 39 1.82 -8.14 -12.66
CA LYS A 39 2.64 -9.35 -12.69
C LYS A 39 3.94 -9.13 -11.91
N GLY A 40 4.27 -10.06 -11.02
CA GLY A 40 5.51 -10.02 -10.26
C GLY A 40 5.44 -9.22 -8.96
N SER A 41 4.35 -8.50 -8.70
CA SER A 41 4.19 -7.78 -7.44
C SER A 41 3.47 -8.65 -6.40
N LEU A 42 3.94 -8.60 -5.15
CA LEU A 42 3.34 -9.35 -4.04
C LEU A 42 2.75 -8.45 -2.97
N ILE A 43 3.03 -7.15 -3.00
CA ILE A 43 2.44 -6.16 -2.10
C ILE A 43 1.93 -5.00 -2.94
N TRP A 44 0.71 -4.57 -2.65
CA TRP A 44 0.07 -3.43 -3.31
C TRP A 44 -0.40 -2.44 -2.26
N LEU A 45 -0.08 -1.16 -2.45
CA LEU A 45 -0.43 -0.09 -1.51
C LEU A 45 -1.19 1.01 -2.26
N ALA A 46 -2.30 1.46 -1.68
CA ALA A 46 -3.00 2.65 -2.15
C ALA A 46 -3.03 3.67 -1.02
N PHE A 47 -2.60 4.88 -1.33
CA PHE A 47 -2.58 6.02 -0.42
C PHE A 47 -3.62 7.02 -0.90
N ILE A 48 -4.58 7.36 -0.06
CA ILE A 48 -5.69 8.24 -0.41
C ILE A 48 -5.77 9.38 0.60
N ASP A 49 -5.65 10.62 0.13
CA ASP A 49 -5.78 11.78 1.00
C ASP A 49 -7.17 11.85 1.64
N ASN A 50 -7.19 12.08 2.95
CA ASN A 50 -8.40 12.42 3.68
C ASN A 50 -8.54 13.95 3.74
N PRO A 51 -9.78 14.47 3.92
CA PRO A 51 -10.00 15.91 4.00
C PRO A 51 -9.28 16.60 5.16
N ASP A 52 -8.95 15.86 6.23
CA ASP A 52 -8.30 16.39 7.43
C ASP A 52 -6.77 16.47 7.33
N GLY A 53 -6.19 16.11 6.19
CA GLY A 53 -4.75 16.14 5.99
C GLY A 53 -4.04 14.83 6.28
N SER A 54 -4.75 13.84 6.83
CA SER A 54 -4.18 12.49 6.97
C SER A 54 -4.30 11.74 5.64
N ILE A 55 -3.64 10.60 5.56
CA ILE A 55 -3.62 9.76 4.35
C ILE A 55 -4.07 8.36 4.75
N ARG A 56 -5.17 7.92 4.14
CA ARG A 56 -5.64 6.55 4.31
C ARG A 56 -4.77 5.61 3.50
N VAL A 57 -4.41 4.47 4.07
CA VAL A 57 -3.60 3.46 3.39
C VAL A 57 -4.37 2.15 3.31
N ARG A 58 -4.41 1.58 2.12
CA ARG A 58 -4.94 0.24 1.89
C ARG A 58 -3.76 -0.65 1.52
N LEU A 59 -3.59 -1.74 2.28
CA LEU A 59 -2.51 -2.69 2.07
C LEU A 59 -3.11 -4.02 1.61
N ARG A 60 -2.58 -4.55 0.51
CA ARG A 60 -2.97 -5.85 -0.03
C ARG A 60 -1.72 -6.63 -0.35
N SER A 61 -1.79 -7.94 -0.21
CA SER A 61 -0.63 -8.78 -0.51
C SER A 61 -1.06 -10.17 -0.96
N ARG A 62 -0.08 -10.89 -1.50
CA ARG A 62 -0.20 -12.27 -1.90
C ARG A 62 1.00 -13.01 -1.30
N PHE A 63 0.74 -14.08 -0.54
CA PHE A 63 1.74 -14.93 0.13
C PHE A 63 2.41 -14.28 1.33
N VAL A 64 2.94 -13.05 1.19
CA VAL A 64 3.53 -12.31 2.31
C VAL A 64 2.42 -11.59 3.08
N THR A 65 2.56 -11.46 4.40
CA THR A 65 1.53 -10.81 5.23
C THR A 65 1.87 -9.35 5.51
N VAL A 66 0.85 -8.49 5.59
CA VAL A 66 1.02 -7.04 5.78
C VAL A 66 0.31 -6.49 7.01
N ASP A 67 -0.34 -7.33 7.82
CA ASP A 67 -1.06 -6.89 9.01
C ASP A 67 -0.15 -6.27 10.07
N GLU A 68 1.04 -6.83 10.29
CA GLU A 68 2.01 -6.25 11.21
C GLU A 68 2.53 -4.90 10.72
N LEU A 69 2.74 -4.79 9.42
CA LEU A 69 3.15 -3.52 8.81
C LEU A 69 2.07 -2.46 9.05
N ALA A 70 0.80 -2.81 8.83
CA ALA A 70 -0.31 -1.90 9.09
C ALA A 70 -0.36 -1.47 10.56
N ASN A 71 -0.13 -2.40 11.49
CA ASN A 71 -0.11 -2.11 12.92
C ASN A 71 0.96 -1.09 13.31
N ARG A 72 2.09 -1.10 12.63
CA ARG A 72 3.17 -0.11 12.88
C ARG A 72 2.79 1.29 12.44
N TYR A 73 1.78 1.43 11.56
CA TYR A 73 1.35 2.71 11.00
C TYR A 73 -0.12 3.02 11.33
N HIS A 74 -0.47 2.81 12.59
CA HIS A 74 -1.78 3.21 13.15
C HIS A 74 -2.95 2.44 12.56
N GLY A 75 -2.77 1.18 12.22
CA GLY A 75 -3.82 0.39 11.59
C GLY A 75 -3.82 -1.07 12.01
N GLY A 76 -4.36 -1.90 11.14
CA GLY A 76 -4.47 -3.33 11.33
C GLY A 76 -5.39 -3.95 10.29
N GLY A 77 -5.72 -5.22 10.49
CA GLY A 77 -6.62 -5.95 9.60
C GLY A 77 -6.25 -7.41 9.48
N HIS A 78 -6.44 -7.96 8.29
CA HIS A 78 -6.14 -9.35 7.99
C HIS A 78 -4.74 -9.49 7.37
N ALA A 79 -4.22 -10.70 7.35
CA ALA A 79 -2.87 -10.99 6.88
C ALA A 79 -2.59 -10.40 5.48
N ASN A 80 -3.54 -10.53 4.56
CA ASN A 80 -3.35 -10.09 3.17
C ASN A 80 -4.21 -8.89 2.79
N ALA A 81 -4.95 -8.32 3.72
CA ALA A 81 -5.85 -7.20 3.50
C ALA A 81 -5.96 -6.35 4.76
N SER A 82 -5.19 -5.29 4.83
CA SER A 82 -5.12 -4.41 6.00
C SER A 82 -5.32 -2.96 5.62
N GLY A 83 -5.52 -2.11 6.61
CA GLY A 83 -5.64 -0.68 6.44
C GLY A 83 -4.88 0.05 7.52
N SER A 84 -4.40 1.24 7.20
CA SER A 84 -3.72 2.10 8.17
C SER A 84 -3.94 3.56 7.81
N THR A 85 -3.38 4.46 8.62
CA THR A 85 -3.42 5.89 8.39
C THR A 85 -2.03 6.45 8.63
N VAL A 86 -1.55 7.28 7.70
CA VAL A 86 -0.30 8.01 7.90
C VAL A 86 -0.61 9.51 7.90
N TYR A 87 0.21 10.28 8.56
CA TYR A 87 -0.09 11.69 8.86
C TYR A 87 0.84 12.67 8.15
N SER A 88 1.74 12.16 7.32
CA SER A 88 2.66 12.99 6.54
C SER A 88 3.19 12.21 5.34
N LEU A 89 3.77 12.93 4.38
CA LEU A 89 4.46 12.31 3.25
C LEU A 89 5.69 11.54 3.71
N ASP A 90 6.38 12.02 4.75
CA ASP A 90 7.52 11.31 5.32
C ASP A 90 7.10 9.95 5.87
N GLU A 91 5.98 9.90 6.58
CA GLU A 91 5.44 8.66 7.12
C GLU A 91 4.99 7.72 5.99
N MET A 92 4.37 8.26 4.94
CA MET A 92 4.00 7.50 3.76
C MET A 92 5.23 6.86 3.12
N ASN A 93 6.30 7.63 2.93
CA ASN A 93 7.53 7.11 2.34
C ASN A 93 8.19 6.07 3.24
N ALA A 94 8.12 6.24 4.56
CA ALA A 94 8.63 5.27 5.51
C ALA A 94 7.87 3.93 5.39
N LEU A 95 6.56 3.98 5.25
CA LEU A 95 5.74 2.78 5.06
C LEU A 95 6.11 2.06 3.77
N ILE A 96 6.30 2.80 2.68
CA ILE A 96 6.73 2.22 1.40
C ILE A 96 8.08 1.54 1.55
N ALA A 97 9.03 2.18 2.22
CA ALA A 97 10.36 1.62 2.44
C ALA A 97 10.30 0.35 3.31
N ASP A 98 9.46 0.34 4.35
CA ASP A 98 9.29 -0.84 5.20
C ASP A 98 8.63 -1.98 4.43
N ALA A 99 7.66 -1.68 3.57
CA ALA A 99 7.04 -2.68 2.70
C ALA A 99 8.06 -3.29 1.74
N ASP A 100 8.91 -2.45 1.16
CA ASP A 100 9.96 -2.92 0.25
C ASP A 100 10.96 -3.83 0.97
N ALA A 101 11.37 -3.46 2.18
CA ALA A 101 12.25 -4.29 3.01
C ALA A 101 11.59 -5.62 3.40
N LEU A 102 10.30 -5.59 3.73
CA LEU A 102 9.54 -6.79 4.04
C LEU A 102 9.53 -7.75 2.85
N LEU A 103 9.30 -7.22 1.65
CA LEU A 103 9.27 -8.02 0.44
C LEU A 103 10.66 -8.55 0.07
N LYS A 104 11.70 -7.74 0.27
CA LYS A 104 13.08 -8.17 0.07
C LYS A 104 13.42 -9.36 0.96
N ASN A 105 13.06 -9.29 2.25
CA ASN A 105 13.29 -10.37 3.20
C ASN A 105 12.49 -11.62 2.83
N TYR A 106 11.24 -11.44 2.41
CA TYR A 106 10.41 -12.56 1.98
C TYR A 106 11.02 -13.29 0.79
N LYS A 107 11.47 -12.55 -0.22
CA LYS A 107 12.09 -13.14 -1.41
C LYS A 107 13.39 -13.86 -1.07
N ALA A 108 14.20 -13.30 -0.19
CA ALA A 108 15.46 -13.91 0.24
C ALA A 108 15.22 -15.27 0.95
N ASN A 109 14.14 -15.34 1.74
CA ASN A 109 13.80 -16.56 2.48
C ASN A 109 13.01 -17.58 1.67
N ASN A 110 12.54 -17.21 0.47
CA ASN A 110 11.71 -18.05 -0.40
C ASN A 110 12.26 -18.09 -1.82
N GLU A 111 13.56 -18.12 -1.95
CA GLU A 111 14.28 -18.01 -3.20
C GLU A 111 13.85 -19.03 -4.27
N GLY A 112 13.66 -20.27 -3.87
CA GLY A 112 13.25 -21.34 -4.78
C GLY A 112 11.83 -21.19 -5.32
N TRP A 113 11.08 -20.28 -4.75
CA TRP A 113 9.68 -20.01 -5.13
C TRP A 113 9.60 -19.10 -6.37
N LEU A 114 10.55 -18.21 -6.49
CA LEU A 114 10.58 -17.23 -7.56
C LEU A 114 11.23 -17.77 -8.82
#